data_3eeb1181fb2b07ae79f6ea7b7a8f2530
#
_entry.id   3eeb1181fb2b07ae79f6ea7b7a8f2530
#
_cell.length_a   1.000
_cell.length_b   1.000
_cell.length_c   1.000
_cell.angle_alpha   90.00
_cell.angle_beta   90.00
_cell.angle_gamma   90.00
#
_symmetry.space_group_name_H-M   'P 1'
#
loop_
_entity.id
_entity.type
_entity.pdbx_description
1 polymer ?
#
loop_
_entity_poly.entity_id
_entity_poly.type
_entity_poly.pdbx_seq_one_letter_code
_entity_poly.pdbx_strand_id
1 'polypeptide(L)'
;MTATLHGDLVAVRTAFFAPGSDASVWFEGWNGLVAAVQSKANARTSVERWWEAGSAEVLVAQPLDDVIAPPGNATQIVEAIGDRASMVTVADAGHALLPEQPDTVAPILLDWLAARRG
;
A
#
# COMPACT_ATOMS: atom_id res chain seq x y z
N MET A 1 -9.20 5.10 25.24
CA MET A 1 -10.02 4.14 24.53
C MET A 1 -9.10 3.34 23.61
N THR A 2 -8.50 2.31 24.13
CA THR A 2 -7.71 1.33 23.41
C THR A 2 -8.69 0.37 22.71
N ALA A 3 -9.19 0.78 21.58
CA ALA A 3 -9.73 -0.19 20.65
C ALA A 3 -8.53 -1.06 20.24
N THR A 4 -8.37 -2.12 20.93
CA THR A 4 -7.45 -3.18 20.61
C THR A 4 -7.89 -3.68 19.23
N LEU A 5 -7.14 -3.39 18.17
CA LEU A 5 -7.30 -4.04 16.86
C LEU A 5 -7.31 -5.57 16.99
N HIS A 6 -6.86 -6.11 18.12
CA HIS A 6 -7.04 -7.50 18.56
C HIS A 6 -8.51 -7.93 18.71
N GLY A 7 -9.45 -7.02 18.81
CA GLY A 7 -10.87 -7.35 18.94
C GLY A 7 -11.60 -7.51 17.63
N ASP A 8 -10.98 -7.10 16.50
CA ASP A 8 -11.67 -7.10 15.23
C ASP A 8 -10.80 -7.65 14.08
N LEU A 9 -10.43 -8.92 14.19
CA LEU A 9 -9.77 -9.66 13.12
C LEU A 9 -10.59 -9.69 11.83
N VAL A 10 -11.90 -9.59 11.94
CA VAL A 10 -12.80 -9.49 10.79
C VAL A 10 -12.62 -8.14 10.10
N ALA A 11 -12.50 -7.04 10.86
CA ALA A 11 -12.26 -5.72 10.28
C ALA A 11 -10.88 -5.64 9.61
N VAL A 12 -9.82 -6.18 10.23
CA VAL A 12 -8.48 -6.25 9.62
C VAL A 12 -8.53 -7.03 8.32
N ARG A 13 -9.12 -8.22 8.32
CA ARG A 13 -9.26 -9.03 7.12
C ARG A 13 -10.01 -8.28 6.01
N THR A 14 -11.15 -7.71 6.34
CA THR A 14 -12.02 -7.06 5.35
C THR A 14 -11.39 -5.79 4.78
N ALA A 15 -10.66 -5.03 5.60
CA ALA A 15 -10.07 -3.77 5.17
C ALA A 15 -8.76 -3.97 4.37
N PHE A 16 -7.92 -4.92 4.76
CA PHE A 16 -6.55 -4.99 4.23
C PHE A 16 -6.31 -6.14 3.26
N PHE A 17 -7.15 -7.18 3.26
CA PHE A 17 -6.92 -8.39 2.48
C PHE A 17 -8.02 -8.62 1.44
N ALA A 18 -7.63 -9.14 0.29
CA ALA A 18 -8.57 -9.59 -0.73
C ALA A 18 -9.43 -10.77 -0.21
N PRO A 19 -10.65 -10.96 -0.72
CA PRO A 19 -11.47 -12.11 -0.37
C PRO A 19 -10.74 -13.43 -0.59
N GLY A 20 -10.69 -14.27 0.45
CA GLY A 20 -10.04 -15.57 0.39
C GLY A 20 -8.55 -15.59 0.74
N SER A 21 -7.90 -14.44 0.90
CA SER A 21 -6.50 -14.36 1.33
C SER A 21 -6.33 -14.73 2.80
N ASP A 22 -5.15 -15.26 3.15
CA ASP A 22 -4.76 -15.53 4.53
C ASP A 22 -4.29 -14.25 5.23
N ALA A 23 -5.13 -13.70 6.09
CA ALA A 23 -4.84 -12.51 6.86
C ALA A 23 -4.11 -12.78 8.19
N SER A 24 -3.81 -14.05 8.51
CA SER A 24 -3.24 -14.44 9.81
C SER A 24 -1.89 -13.78 10.08
N VAL A 25 -1.12 -13.46 9.06
CA VAL A 25 0.18 -12.79 9.13
C VAL A 25 0.11 -11.39 9.79
N TRP A 26 -1.08 -10.78 9.84
CA TRP A 26 -1.31 -9.46 10.41
C TRP A 26 -2.15 -9.48 11.70
N PHE A 27 -2.42 -10.63 12.28
CA PHE A 27 -3.20 -10.70 13.50
C PHE A 27 -2.44 -10.31 14.77
N GLU A 28 -1.13 -10.23 14.67
CA GLU A 28 -0.25 -9.81 15.76
C GLU A 28 0.63 -8.61 15.35
N GLY A 29 1.25 -7.99 16.32
CA GLY A 29 2.24 -6.93 16.08
C GLY A 29 1.66 -5.53 15.90
N TRP A 30 0.37 -5.33 16.04
CA TRP A 30 -0.24 -4.01 15.98
C TRP A 30 0.14 -3.14 17.17
N ASN A 31 0.58 -1.91 16.89
CA ASN A 31 0.93 -0.93 17.90
C ASN A 31 0.02 0.29 17.80
N GLY A 32 -1.01 0.35 18.66
CA GLY A 32 -2.00 1.41 18.67
C GLY A 32 -1.42 2.80 18.96
N LEU A 33 -0.32 2.89 19.75
CA LEU A 33 0.34 4.17 20.01
C LEU A 33 1.04 4.71 18.74
N VAL A 34 1.75 3.83 18.02
CA VAL A 34 2.38 4.20 16.75
C VAL A 34 1.33 4.62 15.73
N ALA A 35 0.25 3.86 15.59
CA ALA A 35 -0.85 4.21 14.69
C ALA A 35 -1.46 5.59 15.02
N ALA A 36 -1.66 5.91 16.29
CA ALA A 36 -2.19 7.21 16.72
C ALA A 36 -1.23 8.37 16.41
N VAL A 37 0.08 8.17 16.58
CA VAL A 37 1.11 9.17 16.24
C VAL A 37 1.18 9.39 14.73
N GLN A 38 1.16 8.33 13.94
CA GLN A 38 1.13 8.40 12.48
C GLN A 38 -0.11 9.15 11.97
N SER A 39 -1.28 8.83 12.50
CA SER A 39 -2.53 9.51 12.14
C SER A 39 -2.47 11.02 12.40
N LYS A 40 -1.93 11.42 13.55
CA LYS A 40 -1.73 12.84 13.88
C LYS A 40 -0.72 13.52 12.96
N ALA A 41 0.35 12.84 12.60
CA ALA A 41 1.37 13.37 11.69
C ALA A 41 0.77 13.59 10.28
N ASN A 42 0.03 12.60 9.76
CA ASN A 42 -0.65 12.71 8.49
C ASN A 42 -1.64 13.89 8.44
N ALA A 43 -2.45 14.05 9.49
CA ALA A 43 -3.41 15.16 9.58
C ALA A 43 -2.77 16.56 9.60
N ARG A 44 -1.48 16.66 9.94
CA ARG A 44 -0.71 17.92 10.00
C ARG A 44 0.17 18.15 8.77
N THR A 45 0.27 17.17 7.88
CA THR A 45 1.13 17.25 6.69
C THR A 45 0.25 17.40 5.47
N SER A 46 0.30 18.57 4.83
CA SER A 46 -0.46 18.78 3.62
C SER A 46 0.07 17.92 2.46
N VAL A 47 -0.82 17.44 1.61
CA VAL A 47 -0.49 16.56 0.51
C VAL A 47 0.50 17.19 -0.48
N GLU A 48 0.41 18.49 -0.70
CA GLU A 48 1.29 19.25 -1.60
C GLU A 48 2.76 19.23 -1.19
N ARG A 49 3.05 18.91 0.08
CA ARG A 49 4.44 18.83 0.57
C ARG A 49 5.17 17.57 0.15
N TRP A 50 4.45 16.52 -0.20
CA TRP A 50 5.06 15.22 -0.49
C TRP A 50 4.56 14.55 -1.78
N TRP A 51 3.41 14.96 -2.31
CA TRP A 51 2.74 14.31 -3.43
C TRP A 51 3.62 14.17 -4.68
N GLU A 52 4.30 15.23 -5.07
CA GLU A 52 5.21 15.27 -6.22
C GLU A 52 6.67 15.49 -5.80
N ALA A 53 6.98 15.24 -4.53
CA ALA A 53 8.30 15.57 -3.98
C ALA A 53 9.41 14.72 -4.62
N GLY A 54 10.54 15.40 -4.89
CA GLY A 54 11.74 14.77 -5.41
C GLY A 54 11.73 14.54 -6.92
N SER A 55 12.76 13.82 -7.37
CA SER A 55 13.03 13.57 -8.81
C SER A 55 13.21 12.07 -9.11
N ALA A 56 13.02 11.19 -8.12
CA ALA A 56 13.15 9.76 -8.30
C ALA A 56 12.07 9.21 -9.23
N GLU A 57 12.41 8.16 -9.96
CA GLU A 57 11.42 7.34 -10.63
C GLU A 57 10.58 6.57 -9.63
N VAL A 58 9.31 6.38 -9.93
CA VAL A 58 8.32 5.75 -9.04
C VAL A 58 7.65 4.59 -9.75
N LEU A 59 7.64 3.43 -9.11
CA LEU A 59 6.79 2.31 -9.50
C LEU A 59 5.58 2.27 -8.57
N VAL A 60 4.40 2.32 -9.15
CA VAL A 60 3.13 2.11 -8.45
C VAL A 60 2.66 0.68 -8.71
N ALA A 61 2.73 -0.18 -7.71
CA ALA A 61 2.17 -1.53 -7.76
C ALA A 61 0.79 -1.50 -7.09
N GLN A 62 -0.26 -1.52 -7.89
CA GLN A 62 -1.64 -1.37 -7.43
C GLN A 62 -2.36 -2.70 -7.33
N PRO A 63 -2.76 -3.13 -6.12
CA PRO A 63 -3.68 -4.25 -5.95
C PRO A 63 -5.08 -3.92 -6.48
N LEU A 64 -5.73 -4.86 -7.14
CA LEU A 64 -7.05 -4.61 -7.74
C LEU A 64 -8.20 -4.65 -6.73
N ASP A 65 -8.03 -5.39 -5.62
CA ASP A 65 -9.04 -5.54 -4.57
C ASP A 65 -8.78 -4.63 -3.35
N ASP A 66 -7.95 -3.60 -3.50
CA ASP A 66 -7.65 -2.65 -2.43
C ASP A 66 -8.82 -1.70 -2.19
N VAL A 67 -9.48 -1.86 -1.04
CA VAL A 67 -10.61 -1.01 -0.63
C VAL A 67 -10.18 0.21 0.19
N ILE A 68 -8.94 0.23 0.71
CA ILE A 68 -8.38 1.37 1.44
C ILE A 68 -7.79 2.39 0.47
N ALA A 69 -7.00 1.93 -0.49
CA ALA A 69 -6.45 2.74 -1.56
C ALA A 69 -6.90 2.19 -2.92
N PRO A 70 -8.12 2.51 -3.34
CA PRO A 70 -8.70 1.97 -4.58
C PRO A 70 -7.85 2.28 -5.82
N PRO A 71 -7.96 1.49 -6.90
CA PRO A 71 -7.17 1.66 -8.13
C PRO A 71 -7.17 3.07 -8.72
N GLY A 72 -8.24 3.85 -8.53
CA GLY A 72 -8.29 5.25 -8.93
C GLY A 72 -7.23 6.13 -8.27
N ASN A 73 -6.78 5.80 -7.06
CA ASN A 73 -5.70 6.53 -6.39
C ASN A 73 -4.37 6.37 -7.12
N ALA A 74 -4.06 5.16 -7.60
CA ALA A 74 -2.85 4.89 -8.37
C ALA A 74 -2.83 5.68 -9.69
N THR A 75 -3.96 5.77 -10.37
CA THR A 75 -4.11 6.59 -11.58
C THR A 75 -3.80 8.05 -11.30
N GLN A 76 -4.33 8.61 -10.23
CA GLN A 76 -4.06 10.00 -9.82
C GLN A 76 -2.58 10.23 -9.50
N ILE A 77 -1.92 9.28 -8.83
CA ILE A 77 -0.47 9.36 -8.55
C ILE A 77 0.33 9.39 -9.84
N VAL A 78 0.04 8.49 -10.77
CA VAL A 78 0.75 8.40 -12.05
C VAL A 78 0.55 9.67 -12.88
N GLU A 79 -0.67 10.19 -12.95
CA GLU A 79 -0.97 11.44 -13.64
C GLU A 79 -0.24 12.64 -13.03
N ALA A 80 -0.19 12.73 -11.69
CA ALA A 80 0.49 13.83 -11.00
C ALA A 80 2.01 13.79 -11.15
N ILE A 81 2.63 12.61 -11.08
CA ILE A 81 4.09 12.43 -11.19
C ILE A 81 4.55 12.47 -12.66
N GLY A 82 3.70 12.05 -13.58
CA GLY A 82 3.98 12.07 -15.02
C GLY A 82 5.03 11.04 -15.44
N ASP A 83 5.94 11.43 -16.33
CA ASP A 83 6.90 10.53 -17.01
C ASP A 83 7.84 9.75 -16.05
N ARG A 84 7.94 10.17 -14.80
CA ARG A 84 8.73 9.48 -13.77
C ARG A 84 7.99 8.32 -13.13
N ALA A 85 6.70 8.18 -13.35
CA ALA A 85 5.88 7.13 -12.78
C ALA A 85 5.57 6.03 -13.79
N SER A 86 5.61 4.80 -13.34
CA SER A 86 5.06 3.65 -14.04
C SER A 86 4.11 2.88 -13.12
N MET A 87 3.13 2.21 -13.70
CA MET A 87 2.13 1.47 -12.93
C MET A 87 2.05 0.04 -13.41
N VAL A 88 1.87 -0.87 -12.45
CA VAL A 88 1.52 -2.27 -12.68
C VAL A 88 0.36 -2.63 -11.74
N THR A 89 -0.55 -3.45 -12.20
CA THR A 89 -1.67 -3.95 -11.40
C THR A 89 -1.44 -5.38 -10.97
N VAL A 90 -1.91 -5.74 -9.78
CA VAL A 90 -1.82 -7.08 -9.23
C VAL A 90 -3.22 -7.57 -8.86
N ALA A 91 -3.66 -8.65 -9.48
CA ALA A 91 -4.94 -9.28 -9.18
C ALA A 91 -4.90 -10.07 -7.88
N ASP A 92 -6.07 -10.37 -7.33
CA ASP A 92 -6.25 -11.20 -6.14
C ASP A 92 -5.45 -10.71 -4.92
N ALA A 93 -5.35 -9.39 -4.78
CA ALA A 93 -4.67 -8.74 -3.68
C ALA A 93 -5.41 -7.49 -3.20
N GLY A 94 -5.46 -7.31 -1.91
CA GLY A 94 -5.93 -6.12 -1.22
C GLY A 94 -4.78 -5.19 -0.81
N HIS A 95 -5.02 -4.37 0.21
CA HIS A 95 -4.03 -3.42 0.73
C HIS A 95 -2.75 -4.07 1.24
N ALA A 96 -2.84 -5.33 1.69
CA ALA A 96 -1.72 -6.13 2.17
C ALA A 96 -0.95 -6.83 1.03
N LEU A 97 -0.73 -6.16 -0.08
CA LEU A 97 -0.17 -6.68 -1.32
C LEU A 97 1.03 -7.64 -1.15
N LEU A 98 2.00 -7.26 -0.33
CA LEU A 98 3.24 -8.05 -0.18
C LEU A 98 3.01 -9.44 0.42
N PRO A 99 2.30 -9.59 1.57
CA PRO A 99 2.00 -10.91 2.10
C PRO A 99 0.99 -11.70 1.27
N GLU A 100 0.13 -11.04 0.47
CA GLU A 100 -0.88 -11.71 -0.33
C GLU A 100 -0.31 -12.29 -1.63
N GLN A 101 0.59 -11.55 -2.29
CA GLN A 101 1.12 -11.90 -3.61
C GLN A 101 2.66 -11.80 -3.70
N PRO A 102 3.42 -12.42 -2.79
CA PRO A 102 4.87 -12.26 -2.75
C PRO A 102 5.55 -12.76 -4.04
N ASP A 103 5.09 -13.87 -4.59
CA ASP A 103 5.66 -14.49 -5.78
C ASP A 103 5.37 -13.70 -7.07
N THR A 104 4.34 -12.88 -7.06
CA THR A 104 3.99 -11.97 -8.16
C THR A 104 4.75 -10.64 -8.01
N VAL A 105 4.80 -10.10 -6.81
CA VAL A 105 5.36 -8.77 -6.56
C VAL A 105 6.88 -8.75 -6.59
N ALA A 106 7.53 -9.76 -6.04
CA ALA A 106 9.00 -9.81 -5.98
C ALA A 106 9.66 -9.73 -7.38
N PRO A 107 9.26 -10.51 -8.39
CA PRO A 107 9.79 -10.36 -9.75
C PRO A 107 9.55 -8.97 -10.33
N ILE A 108 8.36 -8.39 -10.14
CA ILE A 108 8.02 -7.04 -10.64
C ILE A 108 9.01 -6.01 -10.09
N LEU A 109 9.28 -6.04 -8.78
CA LEU A 109 10.22 -5.13 -8.15
C LEU A 109 11.66 -5.34 -8.63
N LEU A 110 12.10 -6.60 -8.74
CA LEU A 110 13.44 -6.94 -9.18
C LEU A 110 13.69 -6.52 -10.63
N ASP A 111 12.74 -6.77 -11.52
CA ASP A 111 12.83 -6.40 -12.93
C ASP A 111 12.85 -4.88 -13.09
N TRP A 112 12.00 -4.17 -12.35
CA TRP A 112 11.96 -2.72 -12.37
C TRP A 112 13.27 -2.10 -11.88
N LEU A 113 13.86 -2.63 -10.80
CA LEU A 113 15.15 -2.20 -10.28
C LEU A 113 16.31 -2.55 -11.23
N ALA A 114 16.29 -3.75 -11.83
CA ALA A 114 17.32 -4.17 -12.77
C ALA A 114 17.38 -3.28 -14.01
N ALA A 115 16.23 -2.86 -14.54
CA ALA A 115 16.15 -1.96 -15.69
C ALA A 115 16.76 -0.56 -15.44
N ARG A 116 17.03 -0.20 -14.17
CA ARG A 116 17.57 1.10 -13.74
C ARG A 116 19.02 1.05 -13.27
N ARG A 117 19.64 -0.12 -13.31
CA ARG A 117 21.06 -0.31 -13.00
C ARG A 117 21.96 -0.16 -14.23
N GLY A 118 21.59 0.74 -15.11
CA GLY A 118 22.40 1.10 -16.26
C GLY A 118 23.41 2.20 -15.95
#